data_07d6905c77a7fd1096b10674052af997
#
_entry.id   07d6905c77a7fd1096b10674052af997
#
_cell.length_a   1.000
_cell.length_b   1.000
_cell.length_c   1.000
_cell.angle_alpha   90.00
_cell.angle_beta   90.00
_cell.angle_gamma   90.00
#
_symmetry.space_group_name_H-M   'P 1'
#
loop_
_entity.id
_entity.type
_entity.pdbx_description
1 polymer ?
#
loop_
_entity_poly.entity_id
_entity_poly.type
_entity_poly.pdbx_seq_one_letter_code
_entity_poly.pdbx_strand_id
1 'polypeptide(L)'
;VDAAAHPSAEELAFWRAAGRRLLACLDELPPEQRAAFLLHHEDGLTVEALAASLEIGFETVRSRLRYGLQKLRACMERYLSVLEQRA
;
A
#
# COMPACT_ATOMS: atom_id res chain seq x y z
N VAL A 1 14.50 3.11 -26.37
CA VAL A 1 13.85 2.71 -25.90
C VAL A 1 13.30 3.34 -25.12
N ASP A 2 13.52 4.08 -24.76
CA ASP A 2 12.91 4.27 -24.08
C ASP A 2 12.65 5.59 -23.70
N ALA A 3 12.60 6.59 -24.59
CA ALA A 3 12.06 7.90 -24.41
C ALA A 3 10.64 7.79 -23.94
N ALA A 4 10.01 6.73 -24.38
CA ALA A 4 8.66 6.45 -23.95
C ALA A 4 8.57 6.11 -22.48
N ALA A 5 9.68 5.76 -21.87
CA ALA A 5 9.68 5.41 -20.47
C ALA A 5 9.71 6.60 -19.53
N HIS A 6 9.91 7.81 -20.07
CA HIS A 6 9.95 9.00 -19.23
C HIS A 6 8.54 9.60 -19.07
N PRO A 7 8.01 9.67 -17.86
CA PRO A 7 6.69 10.26 -17.67
C PRO A 7 6.72 11.77 -17.89
N SER A 8 5.59 12.32 -18.31
CA SER A 8 5.45 13.76 -18.47
C SER A 8 5.40 14.41 -17.08
N ALA A 9 5.53 15.75 -17.05
CA ALA A 9 5.42 16.48 -15.79
C ALA A 9 4.06 16.26 -15.14
N GLU A 10 3.00 16.18 -15.96
CA GLU A 10 1.66 15.93 -15.43
C GLU A 10 1.53 14.54 -14.81
N GLU A 11 2.13 13.55 -15.47
CA GLU A 11 2.12 12.18 -14.95
C GLU A 11 2.90 12.10 -13.64
N LEU A 12 4.06 12.76 -13.58
CA LEU A 12 4.84 12.78 -12.34
C LEU A 12 4.06 13.42 -11.21
N ALA A 13 3.37 14.54 -11.48
CA ALA A 13 2.57 15.21 -10.47
C ALA A 13 1.45 14.30 -9.98
N PHE A 14 0.80 13.58 -10.91
CA PHE A 14 -0.25 12.62 -10.55
C PHE A 14 0.30 11.52 -9.63
N TRP A 15 1.42 10.93 -10.01
CA TRP A 15 1.98 9.83 -9.23
C TRP A 15 2.50 10.28 -7.87
N ARG A 16 3.03 11.51 -7.79
CA ARG A 16 3.44 12.06 -6.49
C ARG A 16 2.23 12.27 -5.57
N ALA A 17 1.14 12.77 -6.13
CA ALA A 17 -0.08 12.96 -5.36
C ALA A 17 -0.66 11.62 -4.90
N ALA A 18 -0.65 10.62 -5.78
CA ALA A 18 -1.12 9.29 -5.45
C ALA A 18 -0.25 8.66 -4.35
N GLY A 19 1.06 8.87 -4.42
CA GLY A 19 1.99 8.37 -3.40
C GLY A 19 1.74 9.00 -2.03
N ARG A 20 1.51 10.31 -2.00
CA ARG A 20 1.17 10.98 -0.75
C ARG A 20 -0.13 10.44 -0.17
N ARG A 21 -1.11 10.17 -1.03
CA ARG A 21 -2.39 9.62 -0.58
C ARG A 21 -2.21 8.21 -0.06
N LEU A 22 -1.38 7.41 -0.73
CA LEU A 22 -1.09 6.06 -0.25
C LEU A 22 -0.47 6.10 1.14
N LEU A 23 0.49 6.99 1.37
CA LEU A 23 1.10 7.13 2.69
C LEU A 23 0.05 7.50 3.74
N ALA A 24 -0.86 8.41 3.41
CA ALA A 24 -1.93 8.78 4.32
C ALA A 24 -2.84 7.58 4.61
N CYS A 25 -3.15 6.77 3.60
CA CYS A 25 -3.96 5.58 3.78
C CYS A 25 -3.25 4.54 4.65
N LEU A 26 -1.93 4.38 4.46
CA LEU A 26 -1.14 3.50 5.30
C LEU A 26 -1.19 3.94 6.77
N ASP A 27 -1.15 5.24 7.01
CA ASP A 27 -1.23 5.78 8.37
C ASP A 27 -2.58 5.49 9.04
N GLU A 28 -3.62 5.23 8.27
CA GLU A 28 -4.93 4.89 8.80
C GLU A 28 -5.03 3.43 9.22
N LEU A 29 -4.08 2.59 8.83
CA LEU A 29 -4.12 1.18 9.21
C LEU A 29 -3.76 0.99 10.68
N PRO A 30 -4.37 0.00 11.35
CA PRO A 30 -3.87 -0.40 12.66
C PRO A 30 -2.38 -0.71 12.58
N PRO A 31 -1.60 -0.39 13.62
CA PRO A 31 -0.14 -0.57 13.57
C PRO A 31 0.32 -1.96 13.18
N GLU A 32 -0.36 -3.01 13.64
CA GLU A 32 0.02 -4.38 13.32
C GLU A 32 -0.16 -4.70 11.84
N GLN A 33 -1.25 -4.20 11.25
CA GLN A 33 -1.51 -4.41 9.83
C GLN A 33 -0.54 -3.61 8.97
N ARG A 34 -0.26 -2.36 9.39
CA ARG A 34 0.68 -1.52 8.68
C ARG A 34 2.09 -2.12 8.69
N ALA A 35 2.54 -2.60 9.85
CA ALA A 35 3.85 -3.21 9.97
C ALA A 35 3.96 -4.45 9.07
N ALA A 36 2.98 -5.33 9.11
CA ALA A 36 3.00 -6.54 8.29
C ALA A 36 3.01 -6.18 6.81
N PHE A 37 2.19 -5.21 6.42
CA PHE A 37 2.11 -4.78 5.02
C PHE A 37 3.46 -4.24 4.52
N LEU A 38 4.08 -3.35 5.29
CA LEU A 38 5.34 -2.73 4.88
C LEU A 38 6.49 -3.74 4.86
N LEU A 39 6.57 -4.61 5.85
CA LEU A 39 7.62 -5.62 5.88
C LEU A 39 7.49 -6.60 4.74
N HIS A 40 6.27 -6.93 4.34
CA HIS A 40 6.05 -7.86 3.25
C HIS A 40 6.28 -7.20 1.89
N HIS A 41 5.69 -6.04 1.65
CA HIS A 41 5.69 -5.42 0.33
C HIS A 41 6.91 -4.55 0.06
N GLU A 42 7.44 -3.88 1.07
CA GLU A 42 8.60 -3.03 0.87
C GLU A 42 9.91 -3.76 1.13
N ASP A 43 9.98 -4.50 2.24
CA ASP A 43 11.20 -5.21 2.60
C ASP A 43 11.29 -6.61 2.02
N GLY A 44 10.23 -7.09 1.40
CA GLY A 44 10.23 -8.37 0.70
C GLY A 44 10.20 -9.59 1.59
N LEU A 45 9.80 -9.46 2.84
CA LEU A 45 9.74 -10.62 3.73
C LEU A 45 8.59 -11.55 3.35
N THR A 46 8.85 -12.84 3.35
CA THR A 46 7.80 -13.83 3.11
C THR A 46 6.88 -13.90 4.33
N VAL A 47 5.70 -14.50 4.15
CA VAL A 47 4.77 -14.70 5.25
C VAL A 47 5.43 -15.54 6.35
N GLU A 48 6.20 -16.56 5.95
CA GLU A 48 6.92 -17.41 6.89
C GLU A 48 7.96 -16.62 7.69
N ALA A 49 8.71 -15.77 7.00
CA ALA A 49 9.73 -14.95 7.65
C ALA A 49 9.10 -13.94 8.61
N LEU A 50 7.95 -13.38 8.22
CA LEU A 50 7.21 -12.46 9.08
C LEU A 50 6.71 -13.15 10.34
N ALA A 51 6.14 -14.35 10.18
CA ALA A 51 5.65 -15.12 11.31
C ALA A 51 6.78 -15.39 12.31
N ALA A 52 7.94 -15.78 11.79
CA ALA A 52 9.10 -16.05 12.64
C ALA A 52 9.61 -14.77 13.31
N SER A 53 9.74 -13.68 12.58
CA SER A 53 10.27 -12.41 13.10
C SER A 53 9.36 -11.79 14.14
N LEU A 54 8.05 -11.85 13.93
CA LEU A 54 7.09 -11.25 14.84
C LEU A 54 6.64 -12.20 15.93
N GLU A 55 7.07 -13.47 15.86
CA GLU A 55 6.71 -14.51 16.81
C GLU A 55 5.19 -14.68 16.92
N ILE A 56 4.53 -14.73 15.77
CA ILE A 56 3.08 -14.94 15.66
C ILE A 56 2.81 -16.06 14.66
N GLY A 57 1.58 -16.54 14.65
CA GLY A 57 1.20 -17.62 13.76
C GLY A 57 1.13 -17.19 12.31
N PHE A 58 1.37 -18.13 11.41
CA PHE A 58 1.30 -17.94 9.97
C PHE A 58 -0.05 -17.35 9.55
N GLU A 59 -1.15 -17.90 10.08
CA GLU A 59 -2.48 -17.42 9.71
C GLU A 59 -2.75 -16.01 10.23
N THR A 60 -2.16 -15.64 11.35
CA THR A 60 -2.28 -14.28 11.87
C THR A 60 -1.62 -13.29 10.91
N VAL A 61 -0.44 -13.63 10.39
CA VAL A 61 0.23 -12.79 9.39
C VAL A 61 -0.64 -12.64 8.16
N ARG A 62 -1.16 -13.75 7.65
CA ARG A 62 -2.01 -13.73 6.46
C ARG A 62 -3.24 -12.85 6.67
N SER A 63 -3.87 -12.96 7.83
CA SER A 63 -5.04 -12.14 8.16
C SER A 63 -4.69 -10.66 8.20
N ARG A 64 -3.57 -10.32 8.83
CA ARG A 64 -3.13 -8.93 8.91
C ARG A 64 -2.87 -8.34 7.53
N LEU A 65 -2.24 -9.11 6.64
CA LEU A 65 -1.99 -8.68 5.27
C LEU A 65 -3.29 -8.52 4.50
N ARG A 66 -4.21 -9.46 4.64
CA ARG A 66 -5.49 -9.40 3.94
C ARG A 66 -6.32 -8.20 4.37
N TYR A 67 -6.48 -8.00 5.67
CA TYR A 67 -7.27 -6.90 6.18
C TYR A 67 -6.62 -5.56 5.90
N GLY A 68 -5.28 -5.50 5.99
CA GLY A 68 -4.55 -4.28 5.65
C GLY A 68 -4.77 -3.90 4.20
N LEU A 69 -4.68 -4.87 3.30
CA LEU A 69 -4.89 -4.61 1.88
C LEU A 69 -6.32 -4.15 1.59
N GLN A 70 -7.31 -4.77 2.24
CA GLN A 70 -8.71 -4.36 2.09
C GLN A 70 -8.92 -2.91 2.49
N LYS A 71 -8.34 -2.52 3.62
CA LYS A 71 -8.47 -1.14 4.10
C LYS A 71 -7.75 -0.15 3.21
N LEU A 72 -6.57 -0.52 2.72
CA LEU A 72 -5.85 0.33 1.78
C LEU A 72 -6.64 0.55 0.50
N ARG A 73 -7.20 -0.52 -0.04
CA ARG A 73 -8.02 -0.43 -1.25
C ARG A 73 -9.21 0.50 -1.04
N ALA A 74 -9.92 0.33 0.07
CA ALA A 74 -11.07 1.17 0.36
C ALA A 74 -10.66 2.64 0.48
N CYS A 75 -9.54 2.91 1.13
CA CYS A 75 -9.03 4.27 1.28
C CYS A 75 -8.66 4.88 -0.06
N MET A 76 -7.93 4.12 -0.89
CA MET A 76 -7.51 4.60 -2.20
C MET A 76 -8.68 4.74 -3.16
N GLU A 77 -9.68 3.88 -3.06
CA GLU A 77 -10.87 3.98 -3.89
C GLU A 77 -11.64 5.27 -3.62
N ARG A 78 -11.72 5.68 -2.37
CA ARG A 78 -12.34 6.97 -2.04
C ARG A 78 -11.60 8.12 -2.70
N TYR A 79 -10.27 8.06 -2.70
CA TYR A 79 -9.44 9.07 -3.34
C TYR A 79 -9.67 9.09 -4.85
N LEU A 80 -9.66 7.92 -5.48
CA LEU A 80 -9.85 7.81 -6.93
C LEU A 80 -11.25 8.24 -7.35
N SER A 81 -12.27 7.94 -6.53
CA SER A 81 -13.63 8.40 -6.78
C SER A 81 -13.71 9.92 -6.86
N VAL A 82 -13.02 10.60 -5.93
CA VAL A 82 -13.01 12.06 -5.93
C VAL A 82 -12.37 12.58 -7.22
N LEU A 83 -11.28 11.96 -7.67
CA LEU A 83 -10.63 12.37 -8.91
C LEU A 83 -11.53 12.16 -10.12
N GLU A 84 -12.25 11.04 -10.16
CA GLU A 84 -13.19 10.77 -11.25
C GLU A 84 -14.32 11.80 -11.31
N GLN A 85 -14.79 12.21 -10.16
CA GLN A 85 -15.84 13.22 -10.09
C GLN A 85 -15.38 14.58 -10.59
N ARG A 86 -14.09 14.86 -10.48
CA ARG A 86 -13.54 16.11 -10.94
C ARG A 86 -13.22 16.11 -12.43
N ALA A 87 -13.10 14.95 -13.00
CA ALA A 87 -12.83 14.84 -14.43
C ALA A 87 -14.13 15.06 -15.21
#